data_e299ee0d3b9556421024b06a6ff9250a
#
_entry.id   e299ee0d3b9556421024b06a6ff9250a
#
_cell.length_a   1.000
_cell.length_b   1.000
_cell.length_c   1.000
_cell.angle_alpha   90.00
_cell.angle_beta   90.00
_cell.angle_gamma   90.00
#
_symmetry.space_group_name_H-M   'P 1'
#
loop_
_entity.id
_entity.type
_entity.pdbx_description
1 polymer ?
#
loop_
_entity_poly.entity_id
_entity_poly.type
_entity_poly.pdbx_seq_one_letter_code
_entity_poly.pdbx_strand_id
1 'polypeptide(L)'
;MIKGFRFTNQLANAEVDARIHQEFLNKNDGIFYGMDLSKTNNSITISEGLCEIAGRPVAVINNETVAVSTESLYCLLVLEIDLSKESTKDTFNQVSFKLLTSSTGYSAVTQQDINKYNGTSNIYQLEFARFKTGTNGITDFTDTRKFLSFSGIYAQIKSDCEAVMEQIKQELANVKEGSAYLLKSGGKINGDLEVSNNFKCDNITNSNRK
;
A
#
# COMPACT_ATOMS: atom_id res chain seq x y z
N MET A 1 16.66 0.26 25.21
CA MET A 1 17.36 1.53 24.89
C MET A 1 16.45 2.37 23.99
N ILE A 2 16.27 3.66 24.29
CA ILE A 2 15.51 4.60 23.44
C ILE A 2 16.50 5.44 22.63
N LYS A 3 16.27 5.60 21.33
CA LYS A 3 17.03 6.51 20.46
C LYS A 3 16.09 7.47 19.77
N GLY A 4 16.47 8.73 19.66
CA GLY A 4 15.79 9.75 18.87
C GLY A 4 16.51 9.94 17.53
N PHE A 5 15.75 10.17 16.46
CA PHE A 5 16.27 10.53 15.14
C PHE A 5 15.73 11.90 14.75
N ARG A 6 16.51 12.70 14.03
CA ARG A 6 16.20 14.10 13.67
C ARG A 6 16.02 15.04 14.87
N PHE A 7 16.62 14.70 16.03
CA PHE A 7 16.77 15.64 17.15
C PHE A 7 18.08 16.37 17.06
N THR A 8 18.22 17.47 17.81
CA THR A 8 19.47 18.26 17.85
C THR A 8 20.66 17.33 18.12
N ASN A 9 21.72 17.45 17.30
CA ASN A 9 22.94 16.64 17.34
C ASN A 9 22.73 15.12 17.09
N GLN A 10 21.60 14.72 16.50
CA GLN A 10 21.36 13.34 16.06
C GLN A 10 21.37 13.25 14.54
N LEU A 11 21.99 12.19 14.02
CA LEU A 11 22.06 11.95 12.57
C LEU A 11 20.70 11.46 12.06
N ALA A 12 20.36 11.82 10.82
CA ALA A 12 19.28 11.17 10.09
C ALA A 12 19.64 9.70 9.85
N ASN A 13 18.62 8.83 9.89
CA ASN A 13 18.79 7.41 9.65
C ASN A 13 17.90 6.98 8.49
N ALA A 14 18.52 6.49 7.43
CA ALA A 14 17.83 6.14 6.18
C ALA A 14 16.80 5.01 6.36
N GLU A 15 17.05 4.04 7.23
CA GLU A 15 16.10 2.95 7.50
C GLU A 15 14.85 3.47 8.22
N VAL A 16 15.02 4.39 9.17
CA VAL A 16 13.90 5.00 9.89
C VAL A 16 13.08 5.90 8.96
N ASP A 17 13.74 6.69 8.12
CA ASP A 17 13.06 7.55 7.14
C ASP A 17 12.28 6.71 6.12
N ALA A 18 12.89 5.66 5.58
CA ALA A 18 12.23 4.74 4.67
C ALA A 18 11.04 4.02 5.32
N ARG A 19 11.15 3.63 6.60
CA ARG A 19 10.03 3.04 7.34
C ARG A 19 8.85 4.00 7.46
N ILE A 20 9.11 5.26 7.74
CA ILE A 20 8.07 6.29 7.82
C ILE A 20 7.38 6.44 6.45
N HIS A 21 8.14 6.51 5.35
CA HIS A 21 7.58 6.58 4.00
C HIS A 21 6.72 5.34 3.66
N GLN A 22 7.19 4.14 4.01
CA GLN A 22 6.41 2.91 3.83
C GLN A 22 5.05 2.97 4.53
N GLU A 23 5.00 3.48 5.76
CA GLU A 23 3.74 3.60 6.50
C GLU A 23 2.81 4.65 5.85
N PHE A 24 3.33 5.79 5.37
CA PHE A 24 2.53 6.77 4.63
C PHE A 24 1.90 6.22 3.36
N LEU A 25 2.58 5.32 2.66
CA LEU A 25 2.09 4.68 1.44
C LEU A 25 1.36 3.35 1.72
N ASN A 26 1.04 3.07 2.99
CA ASN A 26 0.42 1.81 3.41
C ASN A 26 1.19 0.59 2.88
N LYS A 27 2.52 0.66 2.90
CA LYS A 27 3.46 -0.37 2.41
C LYS A 27 3.29 -0.73 0.92
N ASN A 28 2.74 0.18 0.14
CA ASN A 28 2.62 0.00 -1.31
C ASN A 28 3.88 0.51 -2.00
N ASP A 29 4.44 -0.34 -2.84
CA ASP A 29 5.50 0.00 -3.78
C ASP A 29 4.90 0.23 -5.17
N GLY A 30 5.52 1.10 -5.96
CA GLY A 30 5.09 1.32 -7.34
C GLY A 30 5.64 2.59 -7.97
N ILE A 31 5.17 2.85 -9.17
CA ILE A 31 5.63 3.93 -10.02
C ILE A 31 4.72 5.15 -9.85
N PHE A 32 5.29 6.32 -9.63
CA PHE A 32 4.54 7.59 -9.61
C PHE A 32 4.34 8.13 -11.03
N TYR A 33 5.37 8.08 -11.87
CA TYR A 33 5.30 8.48 -13.28
C TYR A 33 6.47 7.90 -14.09
N GLY A 34 6.29 7.84 -15.41
CA GLY A 34 7.32 7.38 -16.34
C GLY A 34 7.69 5.92 -16.15
N MET A 35 8.98 5.60 -16.31
CA MET A 35 9.53 4.25 -16.30
C MET A 35 8.86 3.33 -17.32
N ASP A 36 8.48 3.89 -18.49
CA ASP A 36 7.82 3.14 -19.55
C ASP A 36 8.75 2.10 -20.15
N LEU A 37 8.16 0.93 -20.44
CA LEU A 37 8.91 -0.19 -20.98
C LEU A 37 8.79 -0.21 -22.50
N SER A 38 9.92 -0.18 -23.18
CA SER A 38 10.02 -0.48 -24.61
C SER A 38 10.95 -1.67 -24.82
N LYS A 39 10.65 -2.52 -25.79
CA LYS A 39 11.42 -3.73 -26.04
C LYS A 39 11.87 -3.83 -27.49
N THR A 40 13.06 -4.36 -27.67
CA THR A 40 13.56 -4.93 -28.93
C THR A 40 13.63 -6.46 -28.81
N ASN A 41 14.18 -7.13 -29.80
CA ASN A 41 14.42 -8.58 -29.68
C ASN A 41 15.40 -8.92 -28.56
N ASN A 42 16.39 -8.06 -28.30
CA ASN A 42 17.52 -8.37 -27.42
C ASN A 42 17.68 -7.44 -26.24
N SER A 43 16.74 -6.51 -26.00
CA SER A 43 16.83 -5.59 -24.88
C SER A 43 15.46 -5.06 -24.45
N ILE A 44 15.40 -4.62 -23.21
CA ILE A 44 14.30 -3.84 -22.67
C ILE A 44 14.88 -2.50 -22.23
N THR A 45 14.25 -1.42 -22.66
CA THR A 45 14.60 -0.06 -22.25
C THR A 45 13.52 0.47 -21.31
N ILE A 46 13.94 1.03 -20.20
CA ILE A 46 13.11 1.69 -19.20
C ILE A 46 13.34 3.19 -19.35
N SER A 47 12.28 3.97 -19.55
CA SER A 47 12.37 5.41 -19.68
C SER A 47 12.64 6.09 -18.33
N GLU A 48 12.96 7.39 -18.39
CA GLU A 48 13.00 8.23 -17.19
C GLU A 48 11.71 8.16 -16.39
N GLY A 49 11.81 8.33 -15.07
CA GLY A 49 10.65 8.27 -14.20
C GLY A 49 11.02 8.20 -12.72
N LEU A 50 9.98 8.08 -11.89
CA LEU A 50 10.10 8.02 -10.44
C LEU A 50 9.21 6.91 -9.87
N CYS A 51 9.76 6.14 -8.96
CA CYS A 51 9.02 5.14 -8.18
C CYS A 51 9.37 5.21 -6.71
N GLU A 52 8.55 4.55 -5.91
CA GLU A 52 8.82 4.24 -4.50
C GLU A 52 8.98 2.74 -4.36
N ILE A 53 10.05 2.32 -3.71
CA ILE A 53 10.35 0.91 -3.44
C ILE A 53 10.86 0.76 -2.01
N ALA A 54 10.16 -0.03 -1.20
CA ALA A 54 10.45 -0.22 0.23
C ALA A 54 10.59 1.10 1.01
N GLY A 55 9.75 2.11 0.71
CA GLY A 55 9.80 3.43 1.34
C GLY A 55 10.98 4.29 0.91
N ARG A 56 11.62 3.97 -0.21
CA ARG A 56 12.76 4.71 -0.77
C ARG A 56 12.40 5.22 -2.16
N PRO A 57 12.44 6.54 -2.38
CA PRO A 57 12.24 7.09 -3.72
C PRO A 57 13.44 6.75 -4.61
N VAL A 58 13.15 6.27 -5.82
CA VAL A 58 14.14 5.93 -6.85
C VAL A 58 13.77 6.62 -8.14
N ALA A 59 14.71 7.40 -8.69
CA ALA A 59 14.54 8.07 -9.98
C ALA A 59 15.44 7.42 -11.05
N VAL A 60 14.86 7.16 -12.21
CA VAL A 60 15.58 6.90 -13.46
C VAL A 60 15.70 8.23 -14.19
N ILE A 61 16.92 8.79 -14.26
CA ILE A 61 17.16 10.13 -14.79
C ILE A 61 17.34 10.09 -16.31
N ASN A 62 17.95 8.98 -16.81
CA ASN A 62 18.14 8.71 -18.23
C ASN A 62 17.62 7.30 -18.51
N ASN A 63 17.26 7.05 -19.77
CA ASN A 63 16.81 5.72 -20.16
C ASN A 63 17.85 4.64 -19.78
N GLU A 64 17.37 3.61 -19.10
CA GLU A 64 18.16 2.44 -18.74
C GLU A 64 17.86 1.29 -19.68
N THR A 65 18.90 0.55 -20.13
CA THR A 65 18.71 -0.55 -21.05
C THR A 65 19.28 -1.83 -20.45
N VAL A 66 18.43 -2.85 -20.39
CA VAL A 66 18.79 -4.20 -19.91
C VAL A 66 18.88 -5.14 -21.10
N ALA A 67 20.07 -5.71 -21.31
CA ALA A 67 20.29 -6.71 -22.35
C ALA A 67 19.62 -8.05 -21.98
N VAL A 68 19.10 -8.73 -22.98
CA VAL A 68 18.35 -9.98 -22.82
C VAL A 68 19.07 -11.11 -23.57
N SER A 69 19.16 -12.28 -22.94
CA SER A 69 19.76 -13.48 -23.57
C SER A 69 18.91 -14.01 -24.71
N THR A 70 19.57 -14.67 -25.68
CA THR A 70 18.93 -15.44 -26.75
C THR A 70 18.62 -16.88 -26.36
N GLU A 71 18.99 -17.31 -25.17
CA GLU A 71 18.65 -18.63 -24.64
C GLU A 71 17.15 -18.71 -24.30
N SER A 72 16.59 -19.91 -24.34
CA SER A 72 15.20 -20.15 -23.96
C SER A 72 15.02 -20.12 -22.43
N LEU A 73 14.66 -18.97 -21.89
CA LEU A 73 14.56 -18.73 -20.45
C LEU A 73 13.24 -18.03 -20.10
N TYR A 74 12.78 -18.30 -18.88
CA TYR A 74 11.80 -17.45 -18.18
C TYR A 74 12.54 -16.29 -17.53
N CYS A 75 12.16 -15.08 -17.82
CA CYS A 75 12.82 -13.86 -17.37
C CYS A 75 11.87 -12.99 -16.57
N LEU A 76 12.34 -12.50 -15.42
CA LEU A 76 11.66 -11.53 -14.60
C LEU A 76 12.54 -10.27 -14.50
N LEU A 77 12.06 -9.16 -15.05
CA LEU A 77 12.70 -7.85 -14.89
C LEU A 77 12.29 -7.27 -13.54
N VAL A 78 13.28 -6.95 -12.72
CA VAL A 78 13.09 -6.35 -11.40
C VAL A 78 13.93 -5.09 -11.24
N LEU A 79 13.42 -4.13 -10.48
CA LEU A 79 14.23 -3.09 -9.85
C LEU A 79 14.67 -3.61 -8.50
N GLU A 80 15.97 -3.71 -8.28
CA GLU A 80 16.54 -4.25 -7.04
C GLU A 80 17.22 -3.16 -6.23
N ILE A 81 16.88 -3.10 -4.95
CA ILE A 81 17.70 -2.46 -3.93
C ILE A 81 18.61 -3.51 -3.32
N ASP A 82 19.91 -3.20 -3.24
CA ASP A 82 20.94 -4.01 -2.58
C ASP A 82 21.78 -3.11 -1.67
N LEU A 83 21.42 -3.05 -0.40
CA LEU A 83 22.08 -2.21 0.60
C LEU A 83 23.45 -2.76 1.03
N SER A 84 23.84 -3.95 0.59
CA SER A 84 25.20 -4.47 0.82
C SER A 84 26.25 -3.79 -0.07
N LYS A 85 25.82 -3.14 -1.15
CA LYS A 85 26.71 -2.41 -2.04
C LYS A 85 27.08 -1.04 -1.47
N GLU A 86 28.32 -0.68 -1.62
CA GLU A 86 28.79 0.63 -1.23
C GLU A 86 28.30 1.69 -2.22
N SER A 87 27.82 2.80 -1.67
CA SER A 87 27.55 4.04 -2.40
C SER A 87 28.40 5.15 -1.82
N THR A 88 29.00 5.93 -2.71
CA THR A 88 29.78 7.12 -2.36
C THR A 88 28.99 8.37 -2.75
N LYS A 89 29.54 9.53 -2.46
CA LYS A 89 28.96 10.81 -2.92
C LYS A 89 28.84 10.91 -4.44
N ASP A 90 29.76 10.27 -5.16
CA ASP A 90 29.89 10.38 -6.62
C ASP A 90 29.38 9.12 -7.36
N THR A 91 29.09 8.04 -6.62
CA THR A 91 28.69 6.77 -7.23
C THR A 91 27.55 6.14 -6.41
N PHE A 92 26.41 5.94 -7.07
CA PHE A 92 25.26 5.28 -6.49
C PHE A 92 25.06 3.88 -7.07
N ASN A 93 25.35 2.85 -6.27
CA ASN A 93 25.35 1.46 -6.71
C ASN A 93 24.28 0.58 -6.06
N GLN A 94 23.51 1.13 -5.14
CA GLN A 94 22.57 0.35 -4.34
C GLN A 94 21.25 0.02 -5.04
N VAL A 95 21.00 0.59 -6.22
CA VAL A 95 19.80 0.31 -7.01
C VAL A 95 20.17 -0.02 -8.44
N SER A 96 19.57 -1.05 -9.00
CA SER A 96 19.77 -1.42 -10.41
C SER A 96 18.61 -2.25 -10.95
N PHE A 97 18.38 -2.16 -12.26
CA PHE A 97 17.54 -3.16 -12.93
C PHE A 97 18.29 -4.46 -13.11
N LYS A 98 17.61 -5.57 -12.83
CA LYS A 98 18.15 -6.94 -13.01
C LYS A 98 17.17 -7.84 -13.73
N LEU A 99 17.72 -8.83 -14.42
CA LEU A 99 16.98 -9.96 -14.93
C LEU A 99 17.22 -11.18 -14.03
N LEU A 100 16.14 -11.68 -13.45
CA LEU A 100 16.14 -12.99 -12.82
C LEU A 100 15.73 -14.00 -13.87
N THR A 101 16.60 -14.97 -14.18
CA THR A 101 16.42 -15.94 -15.26
C THR A 101 16.34 -17.36 -14.72
N SER A 102 15.52 -18.20 -15.35
CA SER A 102 15.40 -19.62 -15.01
C SER A 102 14.95 -20.42 -16.23
N SER A 103 15.39 -21.65 -16.35
CA SER A 103 14.95 -22.58 -17.42
C SER A 103 13.62 -23.28 -17.13
N THR A 104 13.13 -23.26 -15.88
CA THR A 104 11.98 -24.07 -15.44
C THR A 104 10.73 -23.27 -15.13
N GLY A 105 10.83 -21.94 -14.94
CA GLY A 105 9.70 -21.06 -14.59
C GLY A 105 10.16 -19.71 -14.08
N TYR A 106 9.23 -18.80 -13.85
CA TYR A 106 9.56 -17.48 -13.32
C TYR A 106 10.04 -17.56 -11.87
N SER A 107 11.15 -16.89 -11.59
CA SER A 107 11.66 -16.74 -10.21
C SER A 107 10.71 -15.88 -9.37
N ALA A 108 10.70 -16.11 -8.07
CA ALA A 108 10.03 -15.22 -7.13
C ALA A 108 10.90 -13.99 -6.84
N VAL A 109 10.28 -12.84 -6.60
CA VAL A 109 10.97 -11.64 -6.11
C VAL A 109 11.38 -11.81 -4.65
N THR A 110 12.51 -11.22 -4.28
CA THR A 110 12.98 -11.16 -2.89
C THR A 110 12.52 -9.86 -2.27
N GLN A 111 11.78 -9.92 -1.16
CA GLN A 111 11.27 -8.76 -0.44
C GLN A 111 11.60 -8.88 1.05
N GLN A 112 12.84 -8.59 1.40
CA GLN A 112 13.30 -8.59 2.79
C GLN A 112 12.92 -7.28 3.50
N ASP A 113 12.80 -7.31 4.83
CA ASP A 113 12.63 -6.07 5.62
C ASP A 113 13.97 -5.33 5.75
N ILE A 114 14.31 -4.56 4.70
CA ILE A 114 15.56 -3.78 4.60
C ILE A 114 15.54 -2.49 5.44
N ASN A 115 14.40 -2.16 6.05
CA ASN A 115 14.22 -0.96 6.88
C ASN A 115 14.16 -1.28 8.38
N LYS A 116 14.54 -2.49 8.77
CA LYS A 116 14.66 -2.85 10.17
C LYS A 116 15.91 -2.21 10.76
N TYR A 117 15.74 -1.36 11.76
CA TYR A 117 16.87 -0.73 12.45
C TYR A 117 17.85 -1.79 12.99
N ASN A 118 19.13 -1.69 12.63
CA ASN A 118 20.19 -2.70 12.88
C ASN A 118 19.84 -4.10 12.33
N GLY A 119 19.01 -4.19 11.29
CA GLY A 119 18.76 -5.42 10.55
C GLY A 119 19.95 -5.81 9.67
N THR A 120 19.95 -7.05 9.22
CA THR A 120 20.97 -7.60 8.30
C THR A 120 20.43 -7.88 6.91
N SER A 121 19.15 -7.57 6.69
CA SER A 121 18.50 -7.75 5.39
C SER A 121 18.85 -6.60 4.45
N ASN A 122 19.27 -6.93 3.23
CA ASN A 122 19.81 -5.95 2.30
C ASN A 122 19.11 -5.92 0.95
N ILE A 123 18.33 -6.97 0.60
CA ILE A 123 17.77 -7.14 -0.74
C ILE A 123 16.27 -6.89 -0.73
N TYR A 124 15.82 -6.03 -1.65
CA TYR A 124 14.41 -5.84 -1.95
C TYR A 124 14.21 -5.68 -3.46
N GLN A 125 13.20 -6.34 -4.03
CA GLN A 125 12.95 -6.37 -5.47
C GLN A 125 11.51 -5.98 -5.77
N LEU A 126 11.32 -5.07 -6.72
CA LEU A 126 10.04 -4.70 -7.30
C LEU A 126 9.97 -5.25 -8.72
N GLU A 127 8.94 -6.01 -9.01
CA GLU A 127 8.71 -6.61 -10.33
C GLU A 127 8.23 -5.55 -11.34
N PHE A 128 8.79 -5.59 -12.55
CA PHE A 128 8.47 -4.71 -13.66
C PHE A 128 7.84 -5.42 -14.85
N ALA A 129 8.40 -6.57 -15.25
CA ALA A 129 7.85 -7.35 -16.37
C ALA A 129 8.23 -8.83 -16.27
N ARG A 130 7.38 -9.68 -16.82
CA ARG A 130 7.62 -11.10 -17.06
C ARG A 130 7.63 -11.36 -18.56
N PHE A 131 8.55 -12.19 -19.00
CA PHE A 131 8.63 -12.58 -20.41
C PHE A 131 9.44 -13.85 -20.56
N LYS A 132 9.39 -14.41 -21.77
CA LYS A 132 10.29 -15.50 -22.17
C LYS A 132 11.28 -15.01 -23.22
N THR A 133 12.41 -15.67 -23.29
CA THR A 133 13.43 -15.42 -24.29
C THR A 133 13.66 -16.64 -25.16
N GLY A 134 14.28 -16.46 -26.29
CA GLY A 134 14.66 -17.51 -27.22
C GLY A 134 15.40 -16.93 -28.43
N THR A 135 15.70 -17.77 -29.41
CA THR A 135 16.43 -17.38 -30.63
C THR A 135 15.75 -16.25 -31.42
N ASN A 136 14.44 -16.12 -31.31
CA ASN A 136 13.63 -15.07 -31.95
C ASN A 136 13.42 -13.81 -31.07
N GLY A 137 14.11 -13.75 -29.94
CA GLY A 137 14.03 -12.62 -29.01
C GLY A 137 12.97 -12.81 -27.91
N ILE A 138 12.37 -11.71 -27.48
CA ILE A 138 11.43 -11.65 -26.35
C ILE A 138 10.02 -12.08 -26.80
N THR A 139 9.44 -13.03 -26.09
CA THR A 139 8.06 -13.51 -26.26
C THR A 139 7.30 -13.49 -24.95
N ASP A 140 5.97 -13.66 -24.99
CA ASP A 140 5.09 -13.73 -23.81
C ASP A 140 5.31 -12.56 -22.83
N PHE A 141 5.53 -11.35 -23.37
CA PHE A 141 5.80 -10.16 -22.54
C PHE A 141 4.55 -9.70 -21.81
N THR A 142 4.66 -9.64 -20.48
CA THR A 142 3.63 -9.13 -19.59
C THR A 142 4.21 -7.99 -18.76
N ASP A 143 3.63 -6.82 -18.86
CA ASP A 143 3.92 -5.67 -18.00
C ASP A 143 3.25 -5.90 -16.65
N THR A 144 4.03 -5.96 -15.58
CA THR A 144 3.55 -6.21 -14.20
C THR A 144 3.76 -5.02 -13.29
N ARG A 145 4.13 -3.86 -13.85
CA ARG A 145 4.34 -2.63 -13.10
C ARG A 145 3.08 -2.22 -12.33
N LYS A 146 3.29 -1.77 -11.11
CA LYS A 146 2.23 -1.17 -10.29
C LYS A 146 2.40 0.35 -10.28
N PHE A 147 1.32 1.07 -10.48
CA PHE A 147 1.33 2.54 -10.43
C PHE A 147 0.71 3.01 -9.13
N LEU A 148 1.43 3.92 -8.44
CA LEU A 148 0.94 4.62 -7.26
C LEU A 148 0.19 5.87 -7.71
N SER A 149 -0.99 6.07 -7.15
CA SER A 149 -1.80 7.26 -7.41
C SER A 149 -2.36 7.79 -6.11
N PHE A 150 -2.07 9.04 -5.81
CA PHE A 150 -2.70 9.72 -4.67
C PHE A 150 -4.22 9.85 -4.87
N SER A 151 -4.71 9.94 -6.10
CA SER A 151 -6.14 9.89 -6.40
C SER A 151 -6.75 8.52 -6.06
N GLY A 152 -6.01 7.43 -6.26
CA GLY A 152 -6.41 6.07 -5.85
C GLY A 152 -6.51 5.92 -4.34
N ILE A 153 -5.54 6.46 -3.59
CA ILE A 153 -5.57 6.47 -2.12
C ILE A 153 -6.75 7.30 -1.62
N TYR A 154 -7.00 8.48 -2.20
CA TYR A 154 -8.14 9.31 -1.85
C TYR A 154 -9.48 8.62 -2.16
N ALA A 155 -9.60 7.97 -3.31
CA ALA A 155 -10.79 7.20 -3.68
C ALA A 155 -11.05 6.04 -2.72
N GLN A 156 -10.01 5.34 -2.27
CA GLN A 156 -10.13 4.27 -1.29
C GLN A 156 -10.61 4.80 0.07
N ILE A 157 -9.97 5.86 0.60
CA ILE A 157 -10.38 6.49 1.85
C ILE A 157 -11.85 6.95 1.78
N LYS A 158 -12.24 7.57 0.68
CA LYS A 158 -13.62 8.01 0.45
C LYS A 158 -14.59 6.82 0.50
N SER A 159 -14.28 5.74 -0.22
CA SER A 159 -15.09 4.52 -0.26
C SER A 159 -15.24 3.89 1.14
N ASP A 160 -14.15 3.81 1.90
CA ASP A 160 -14.15 3.26 3.26
C ASP A 160 -15.00 4.13 4.22
N CYS A 161 -14.89 5.45 4.12
CA CYS A 161 -15.74 6.38 4.87
C CYS A 161 -17.22 6.24 4.52
N GLU A 162 -17.56 6.12 3.24
CA GLU A 162 -18.94 5.91 2.78
C GLU A 162 -19.52 4.58 3.30
N ALA A 163 -18.74 3.50 3.32
CA ALA A 163 -19.14 2.21 3.88
C ALA A 163 -19.43 2.29 5.38
N VAL A 164 -18.55 2.94 6.15
CA VAL A 164 -18.76 3.16 7.60
C VAL A 164 -19.99 4.02 7.85
N MET A 165 -20.20 5.08 7.09
CA MET A 165 -21.39 5.92 7.20
C MET A 165 -22.68 5.14 6.95
N GLU A 166 -22.68 4.22 5.98
CA GLU A 166 -23.85 3.39 5.69
C GLU A 166 -24.12 2.39 6.83
N GLN A 167 -23.08 1.78 7.42
CA GLN A 167 -23.22 0.92 8.60
C GLN A 167 -23.83 1.70 9.79
N ILE A 168 -23.35 2.91 10.05
CA ILE A 168 -23.90 3.77 11.12
C ILE A 168 -25.38 4.08 10.87
N LYS A 169 -25.77 4.36 9.62
CA LYS A 169 -27.18 4.61 9.28
C LYS A 169 -28.05 3.38 9.52
N GLN A 170 -27.56 2.17 9.16
CA GLN A 170 -28.29 0.92 9.39
C GLN A 170 -28.44 0.63 10.88
N GLU A 171 -27.38 0.80 11.67
CA GLU A 171 -27.45 0.63 13.12
C GLU A 171 -28.42 1.63 13.76
N LEU A 172 -28.41 2.89 13.32
CA LEU A 172 -29.32 3.92 13.80
C LEU A 172 -30.79 3.61 13.43
N ALA A 173 -31.03 3.05 12.24
CA ALA A 173 -32.36 2.60 11.84
C ALA A 173 -32.85 1.45 12.73
N ASN A 174 -32.01 0.45 12.99
CA ASN A 174 -32.32 -0.67 13.89
C ASN A 174 -32.63 -0.19 15.33
N VAL A 175 -31.91 0.82 15.82
CA VAL A 175 -32.20 1.44 17.12
C VAL A 175 -33.56 2.13 17.11
N LYS A 176 -33.95 2.79 16.01
CA LYS A 176 -35.26 3.45 15.88
C LYS A 176 -36.43 2.46 15.79
N GLU A 177 -36.21 1.31 15.14
CA GLU A 177 -37.25 0.29 15.00
C GLU A 177 -37.37 -0.65 16.22
N GLY A 178 -36.25 -0.86 16.95
CA GLY A 178 -36.17 -1.84 18.04
C GLY A 178 -36.47 -1.33 19.45
N SER A 179 -36.59 -0.02 19.68
CA SER A 179 -36.80 0.50 21.04
C SER A 179 -37.40 1.90 21.02
N ALA A 180 -38.59 2.00 21.59
CA ALA A 180 -39.11 3.28 22.04
C ALA A 180 -38.27 3.78 23.26
N TYR A 181 -37.07 4.35 22.99
CA TYR A 181 -36.29 5.02 24.04
C TYR A 181 -37.00 6.31 24.44
N LEU A 182 -37.62 6.30 25.60
CA LEU A 182 -38.03 7.55 26.26
C LEU A 182 -36.73 8.30 26.63
N LEU A 183 -36.56 9.49 26.09
CA LEU A 183 -35.43 10.36 26.42
C LEU A 183 -35.51 10.64 27.97
N LYS A 184 -34.34 10.65 28.65
CA LYS A 184 -34.21 11.01 30.06
C LYS A 184 -34.84 12.37 30.41
N SER A 185 -35.01 13.25 29.42
CA SER A 185 -35.67 14.56 29.54
C SER A 185 -37.20 14.51 29.50
N GLY A 186 -37.77 13.30 29.31
CA GLY A 186 -39.22 13.10 29.14
C GLY A 186 -39.63 13.00 27.66
N GLY A 187 -40.72 12.32 27.43
CA GLY A 187 -41.30 12.13 26.10
C GLY A 187 -42.78 11.78 26.19
N LYS A 188 -43.51 11.88 25.09
CA LYS A 188 -44.92 11.51 24.97
C LYS A 188 -45.01 10.16 24.24
N ILE A 189 -45.67 9.20 24.88
CA ILE A 189 -46.05 7.94 24.25
C ILE A 189 -47.46 8.11 23.66
N ASN A 190 -47.58 7.93 22.36
CA ASN A 190 -48.85 7.89 21.66
C ASN A 190 -49.16 6.41 21.35
N GLY A 191 -50.05 5.82 22.16
CA GLY A 191 -50.42 4.42 22.04
C GLY A 191 -50.39 3.73 23.42
N ASP A 192 -50.58 2.42 23.43
CA ASP A 192 -50.59 1.61 24.63
C ASP A 192 -49.17 1.32 25.10
N LEU A 193 -48.92 1.42 26.41
CA LEU A 193 -47.68 1.05 27.07
C LEU A 193 -47.86 -0.30 27.75
N GLU A 194 -47.15 -1.33 27.25
CA GLU A 194 -47.05 -2.61 27.92
C GLU A 194 -45.75 -2.67 28.74
N VAL A 195 -45.84 -2.91 30.04
CA VAL A 195 -44.70 -3.01 30.93
C VAL A 195 -44.59 -4.43 31.46
N SER A 196 -43.60 -5.17 31.00
CA SER A 196 -43.39 -6.57 31.40
C SER A 196 -42.69 -6.75 32.74
N ASN A 197 -42.15 -5.68 33.34
CA ASN A 197 -41.47 -5.67 34.64
C ASN A 197 -41.87 -4.46 35.50
N ASN A 198 -41.31 -4.34 36.72
CA ASN A 198 -41.68 -3.31 37.69
C ASN A 198 -41.61 -1.90 37.11
N PHE A 199 -42.76 -1.24 37.06
CA PHE A 199 -42.89 0.18 36.70
C PHE A 199 -42.97 1.01 37.96
N LYS A 200 -42.06 1.99 38.14
CA LYS A 200 -42.12 3.00 39.16
C LYS A 200 -42.48 4.34 38.54
N CYS A 201 -43.57 4.92 38.96
CA CYS A 201 -43.98 6.25 38.54
C CYS A 201 -44.34 7.06 39.79
N ASP A 202 -43.71 8.21 39.94
CA ASP A 202 -43.95 9.09 41.12
C ASP A 202 -45.26 9.88 40.98
N ASN A 203 -45.74 10.12 39.76
CA ASN A 203 -47.01 10.81 39.50
C ASN A 203 -47.69 10.31 38.22
N ILE A 204 -48.83 9.64 38.34
CA ILE A 204 -49.71 9.35 37.21
C ILE A 204 -50.91 10.30 37.29
N THR A 205 -50.99 11.29 36.42
CA THR A 205 -52.18 12.09 36.25
C THR A 205 -53.01 11.57 35.08
N ASN A 206 -54.18 11.00 35.37
CA ASN A 206 -55.14 10.61 34.34
C ASN A 206 -56.11 11.79 34.10
N SER A 207 -55.98 12.43 32.94
CA SER A 207 -56.82 13.57 32.56
C SER A 207 -58.19 13.16 32.01
N ASN A 208 -58.49 11.86 31.91
CA ASN A 208 -59.77 11.35 31.39
C ASN A 208 -60.69 10.79 32.47
N ARG A 209 -61.01 11.60 33.48
CA ARG A 209 -62.25 11.38 34.26
C ARG A 209 -63.30 12.32 33.69
N LYS A 210 -64.20 11.82 32.86
CA LYS A 210 -65.58 12.28 32.73
C LYS A 210 -66.44 11.36 33.52
#